data_47f73a3967d44b9ae3d2a30bdf0b6c93
#
_entry.id   47f73a3967d44b9ae3d2a30bdf0b6c93
#
_cell.length_a   1.000
_cell.length_b   1.000
_cell.length_c   1.000
_cell.angle_alpha   90.00
_cell.angle_beta   90.00
_cell.angle_gamma   90.00
#
_symmetry.space_group_name_H-M   'P 1'
#
loop_
_entity.id
_entity.type
_entity.pdbx_description
1 polymer ?
#
loop_
_entity_poly.entity_id
_entity_poly.type
_entity_poly.pdbx_seq_one_letter_code
_entity_poly.pdbx_strand_id
1 'polypeptide(L)'
;KPTATPKPVQPVKPVSTKFTVKTKNVIYNGKAQKPAVTVYAGNKKISSKYYSVSYKNNKNVGYGTVTVKGKGSYAKYSGSDTFKINLKGVSLSSVKAQKKKMVVSWKKTGGNQGYQVQYSTSKRFSSNIKTVRLSAGKKSVTIKNIPAKKRYYVRIRSYKKVGNKIWYTGWSKVKSAKTK
;
A
#
# COMPACT_ATOMS: atom_id res chain seq x y z
N LYS A 1 -26.05 38.64 58.66
CA LYS A 1 -26.18 37.77 57.45
C LYS A 1 -24.79 37.17 57.18
N PRO A 2 -24.63 35.86 57.14
CA PRO A 2 -23.34 35.26 56.80
C PRO A 2 -23.07 35.41 55.31
N THR A 3 -21.94 35.94 54.96
CA THR A 3 -21.43 36.09 53.58
C THR A 3 -20.95 34.72 53.08
N ALA A 4 -21.56 34.21 52.01
CA ALA A 4 -21.17 32.94 51.44
C ALA A 4 -19.76 33.01 50.82
N THR A 5 -18.87 32.11 51.28
CA THR A 5 -17.54 31.93 50.76
C THR A 5 -17.62 31.48 49.26
N PRO A 6 -16.91 32.11 48.33
CA PRO A 6 -16.91 31.70 46.95
C PRO A 6 -16.34 30.29 46.79
N LYS A 7 -17.08 29.43 46.12
CA LYS A 7 -16.70 28.05 45.82
C LYS A 7 -15.40 28.03 44.95
N PRO A 8 -14.39 27.21 45.29
CA PRO A 8 -13.13 27.17 44.50
C PRO A 8 -13.44 26.80 43.04
N VAL A 9 -12.95 27.66 42.13
CA VAL A 9 -13.01 27.41 40.69
C VAL A 9 -12.09 26.24 40.39
N GLN A 10 -12.69 25.10 40.00
CA GLN A 10 -11.94 23.90 39.55
C GLN A 10 -11.08 24.27 38.35
N PRO A 11 -9.79 23.84 38.27
CA PRO A 11 -8.96 24.11 37.13
C PRO A 11 -9.60 23.47 35.86
N VAL A 12 -9.93 24.31 34.89
CA VAL A 12 -10.51 23.88 33.63
C VAL A 12 -9.45 23.07 32.88
N LYS A 13 -9.71 21.76 32.71
CA LYS A 13 -8.84 20.86 31.95
C LYS A 13 -8.60 21.45 30.54
N PRO A 14 -7.34 21.58 30.05
CA PRO A 14 -7.09 22.17 28.75
C PRO A 14 -7.87 21.45 27.67
N VAL A 15 -8.73 22.15 26.95
CA VAL A 15 -9.49 21.57 25.84
C VAL A 15 -8.51 21.26 24.72
N SER A 16 -8.33 19.98 24.41
CA SER A 16 -7.48 19.54 23.31
C SER A 16 -7.96 20.17 22.00
N THR A 17 -7.08 20.94 21.34
CA THR A 17 -7.31 21.55 20.02
C THR A 17 -6.84 20.63 18.87
N LYS A 18 -6.78 19.31 19.11
CA LYS A 18 -6.31 18.32 18.17
C LYS A 18 -7.46 17.59 17.47
N PHE A 19 -7.44 17.58 16.13
CA PHE A 19 -8.28 16.71 15.35
C PHE A 19 -7.72 15.28 15.31
N THR A 20 -8.59 14.29 15.43
CA THR A 20 -8.33 12.92 14.99
C THR A 20 -8.70 12.83 13.52
N VAL A 21 -7.71 12.58 12.66
CA VAL A 21 -7.87 12.45 11.20
C VAL A 21 -7.75 10.99 10.84
N LYS A 22 -8.69 10.45 10.05
CA LYS A 22 -8.66 9.08 9.52
C LYS A 22 -8.73 9.12 8.01
N THR A 23 -7.84 8.35 7.34
CA THR A 23 -7.81 8.20 5.89
C THR A 23 -7.57 6.75 5.48
N LYS A 24 -7.73 6.43 4.19
CA LYS A 24 -7.55 5.07 3.65
C LYS A 24 -6.33 5.00 2.75
N ASN A 25 -5.70 3.83 2.72
CA ASN A 25 -4.67 3.52 1.74
C ASN A 25 -5.24 3.51 0.31
N VAL A 26 -4.40 3.86 -0.66
CA VAL A 26 -4.79 3.96 -2.07
C VAL A 26 -3.88 3.13 -2.97
N ILE A 27 -4.33 2.91 -4.21
CA ILE A 27 -3.53 2.26 -5.25
C ILE A 27 -2.91 3.32 -6.15
N TYR A 28 -1.62 3.21 -6.36
CA TYR A 28 -0.87 4.09 -7.26
C TYR A 28 -1.45 4.08 -8.69
N ASN A 29 -1.71 5.26 -9.23
CA ASN A 29 -2.24 5.47 -10.58
C ASN A 29 -1.44 6.49 -11.42
N GLY A 30 -0.25 6.92 -10.92
CA GLY A 30 0.60 7.91 -11.58
C GLY A 30 0.24 9.37 -11.28
N LYS A 31 -0.92 9.63 -10.70
CA LYS A 31 -1.42 10.97 -10.34
C LYS A 31 -1.29 11.22 -8.84
N ALA A 32 -1.38 12.49 -8.43
CA ALA A 32 -1.46 12.85 -7.00
C ALA A 32 -2.72 12.26 -6.37
N GLN A 33 -2.57 11.51 -5.28
CA GLN A 33 -3.65 10.82 -4.56
C GLN A 33 -4.20 11.75 -3.48
N LYS A 34 -5.52 11.89 -3.43
CA LYS A 34 -6.25 12.68 -2.43
C LYS A 34 -7.34 11.81 -1.80
N PRO A 35 -6.99 10.82 -0.96
CA PRO A 35 -7.99 9.97 -0.32
C PRO A 35 -8.92 10.80 0.56
N ALA A 36 -10.19 10.39 0.62
CA ALA A 36 -11.15 11.02 1.51
C ALA A 36 -10.70 10.92 2.97
N VAL A 37 -10.99 11.95 3.76
CA VAL A 37 -10.69 12.02 5.17
C VAL A 37 -11.96 12.07 6.00
N THR A 38 -11.90 11.49 7.21
CA THR A 38 -12.89 11.67 8.24
C THR A 38 -12.22 12.34 9.44
N VAL A 39 -12.81 13.42 9.93
CA VAL A 39 -12.21 14.27 10.97
C VAL A 39 -13.12 14.27 12.20
N TYR A 40 -12.50 14.16 13.38
CA TYR A 40 -13.18 14.21 14.68
C TYR A 40 -12.51 15.22 15.61
N ALA A 41 -13.31 15.92 16.42
CA ALA A 41 -12.89 16.65 17.61
C ALA A 41 -13.43 15.90 18.84
N GLY A 42 -12.56 15.22 19.58
CA GLY A 42 -12.99 14.19 20.51
C GLY A 42 -13.80 13.12 19.81
N ASN A 43 -15.02 12.84 20.28
CA ASN A 43 -15.94 11.86 19.69
C ASN A 43 -16.87 12.46 18.61
N LYS A 44 -16.87 13.78 18.40
CA LYS A 44 -17.76 14.46 17.45
C LYS A 44 -17.15 14.46 16.05
N LYS A 45 -17.84 13.90 15.06
CA LYS A 45 -17.47 14.00 13.63
C LYS A 45 -17.68 15.43 13.14
N ILE A 46 -16.68 15.98 12.46
CA ILE A 46 -16.69 17.37 11.99
C ILE A 46 -17.04 17.42 10.49
N SER A 47 -17.97 18.31 10.13
CA SER A 47 -18.35 18.56 8.74
C SER A 47 -17.21 19.25 7.99
N SER A 48 -17.03 18.91 6.71
CA SER A 48 -15.95 19.42 5.83
C SER A 48 -15.95 20.95 5.67
N LYS A 49 -17.08 21.64 5.90
CA LYS A 49 -17.16 23.09 5.89
C LYS A 49 -16.29 23.76 6.97
N TYR A 50 -15.98 23.05 8.07
CA TYR A 50 -15.23 23.59 9.21
C TYR A 50 -13.72 23.26 9.18
N TYR A 51 -13.18 22.72 8.06
CA TYR A 51 -11.75 22.49 7.93
C TYR A 51 -11.29 22.57 6.48
N SER A 52 -9.97 22.71 6.31
CA SER A 52 -9.27 22.56 5.04
C SER A 52 -8.36 21.34 5.08
N VAL A 53 -8.11 20.75 3.91
CA VAL A 53 -7.28 19.53 3.77
C VAL A 53 -6.14 19.82 2.81
N SER A 54 -4.93 19.44 3.19
CA SER A 54 -3.76 19.48 2.32
C SER A 54 -3.05 18.12 2.32
N TYR A 55 -2.32 17.84 1.24
CA TYR A 55 -1.62 16.56 1.04
C TYR A 55 -0.15 16.80 0.70
N LYS A 56 0.74 15.99 1.27
CA LYS A 56 2.18 15.96 0.92
C LYS A 56 2.61 14.53 0.57
N ASN A 57 3.63 14.39 -0.28
CA ASN A 57 4.21 13.11 -0.72
C ASN A 57 3.19 12.13 -1.31
N ASN A 58 2.11 12.67 -1.91
CA ASN A 58 0.92 11.92 -2.31
C ASN A 58 0.92 11.45 -3.78
N LYS A 59 2.08 11.51 -4.49
CA LYS A 59 2.18 11.13 -5.91
C LYS A 59 2.85 9.78 -6.12
N ASN A 60 3.90 9.45 -5.37
CA ASN A 60 4.69 8.24 -5.57
C ASN A 60 4.24 7.09 -4.65
N VAL A 61 4.60 5.87 -5.02
CA VAL A 61 4.47 4.69 -4.14
C VAL A 61 5.23 4.95 -2.84
N GLY A 62 4.62 4.65 -1.71
CA GLY A 62 5.18 4.92 -0.40
C GLY A 62 4.13 5.40 0.58
N TYR A 63 4.47 6.43 1.35
CA TYR A 63 3.56 7.06 2.31
C TYR A 63 3.32 8.51 1.92
N GLY A 64 2.04 8.88 1.84
CA GLY A 64 1.58 10.26 1.76
C GLY A 64 1.10 10.74 3.14
N THR A 65 1.08 12.04 3.33
CA THR A 65 0.55 12.70 4.53
C THR A 65 -0.64 13.56 4.16
N VAL A 66 -1.71 13.47 4.94
CA VAL A 66 -2.83 14.41 4.92
C VAL A 66 -2.77 15.27 6.18
N THR A 67 -2.94 16.58 6.01
CA THR A 67 -3.00 17.54 7.11
C THR A 67 -4.33 18.29 7.03
N VAL A 68 -4.99 18.42 8.18
CA VAL A 68 -6.27 19.10 8.34
C VAL A 68 -6.06 20.32 9.24
N LYS A 69 -6.55 21.47 8.80
CA LYS A 69 -6.59 22.71 9.59
C LYS A 69 -8.03 23.17 9.75
N GLY A 70 -8.44 23.46 10.96
CA GLY A 70 -9.76 23.93 11.29
C GLY A 70 -10.07 25.32 10.75
N LYS A 71 -11.36 25.63 10.64
CA LYS A 71 -11.93 26.92 10.21
C LYS A 71 -13.08 27.32 11.14
N GLY A 72 -13.39 28.62 11.20
CA GLY A 72 -14.47 29.14 12.03
C GLY A 72 -14.33 28.74 13.49
N SER A 73 -15.34 28.17 14.09
CA SER A 73 -15.32 27.72 15.50
C SER A 73 -14.25 26.67 15.81
N TYR A 74 -13.64 26.04 14.80
CA TYR A 74 -12.54 25.09 14.94
C TYR A 74 -11.18 25.65 14.49
N ALA A 75 -11.00 26.96 14.30
CA ALA A 75 -9.77 27.57 13.76
C ALA A 75 -8.49 27.18 14.52
N LYS A 76 -8.57 26.92 15.82
CA LYS A 76 -7.42 26.47 16.66
C LYS A 76 -7.13 24.98 16.54
N TYR A 77 -7.97 24.18 15.84
CA TYR A 77 -7.80 22.74 15.71
C TYR A 77 -6.94 22.38 14.51
N SER A 78 -6.10 21.37 14.67
CA SER A 78 -5.36 20.77 13.57
C SER A 78 -5.12 19.27 13.82
N GLY A 79 -4.81 18.55 12.76
CA GLY A 79 -4.46 17.13 12.86
C GLY A 79 -3.89 16.61 11.56
N SER A 80 -3.30 15.42 11.60
CA SER A 80 -2.75 14.75 10.41
C SER A 80 -2.89 13.24 10.51
N ASP A 81 -2.83 12.60 9.35
CA ASP A 81 -2.77 11.14 9.23
C ASP A 81 -1.86 10.77 8.05
N THR A 82 -1.39 9.54 8.02
CA THR A 82 -0.59 9.00 6.93
C THR A 82 -1.36 7.91 6.19
N PHE A 83 -1.19 7.85 4.89
CA PHE A 83 -1.78 6.80 4.06
C PHE A 83 -0.73 6.17 3.15
N LYS A 84 -0.87 4.89 2.89
CA LYS A 84 0.03 4.16 2.01
C LYS A 84 -0.48 4.18 0.57
N ILE A 85 0.42 4.51 -0.36
CA ILE A 85 0.19 4.43 -1.80
C ILE A 85 0.81 3.13 -2.29
N ASN A 86 -0.02 2.13 -2.53
CA ASN A 86 0.41 0.78 -2.88
C ASN A 86 0.51 0.58 -4.39
N LEU A 87 1.42 -0.28 -4.84
CA LEU A 87 1.40 -0.79 -6.22
C LEU A 87 0.17 -1.67 -6.46
N LYS A 88 -0.32 -1.68 -7.70
CA LYS A 88 -1.34 -2.64 -8.12
C LYS A 88 -0.75 -4.05 -8.17
N GLY A 89 -1.40 -5.00 -7.54
CA GLY A 89 -1.02 -6.41 -7.55
C GLY A 89 -1.03 -7.01 -8.96
N VAL A 90 -0.19 -8.00 -9.18
CA VAL A 90 -0.09 -8.76 -10.43
C VAL A 90 -0.46 -10.22 -10.19
N SER A 91 -1.10 -10.87 -11.18
CA SER A 91 -1.50 -12.27 -11.12
C SER A 91 -0.96 -13.05 -12.33
N LEU A 92 -0.56 -14.29 -12.09
CA LEU A 92 -0.16 -15.20 -13.16
C LEU A 92 -1.39 -15.56 -14.02
N SER A 93 -1.27 -15.38 -15.35
CA SER A 93 -2.25 -15.87 -16.31
C SER A 93 -2.08 -17.37 -16.53
N SER A 94 -0.85 -17.80 -16.85
CA SER A 94 -0.56 -19.22 -17.08
C SER A 94 0.88 -19.60 -16.67
N VAL A 95 1.07 -20.89 -16.42
CA VAL A 95 2.37 -21.56 -16.35
C VAL A 95 2.29 -22.80 -17.21
N LYS A 96 2.98 -22.79 -18.35
CA LYS A 96 2.97 -23.90 -19.33
C LYS A 96 4.33 -24.58 -19.34
N ALA A 97 4.37 -25.85 -18.97
CA ALA A 97 5.59 -26.63 -18.98
C ALA A 97 5.83 -27.32 -20.32
N GLN A 98 7.10 -27.41 -20.69
CA GLN A 98 7.61 -28.09 -21.87
C GLN A 98 8.84 -28.93 -21.47
N LYS A 99 9.47 -29.61 -22.43
CA LYS A 99 10.71 -30.36 -22.19
C LYS A 99 11.83 -29.42 -21.68
N LYS A 100 12.30 -29.63 -20.45
CA LYS A 100 13.37 -28.85 -19.78
C LYS A 100 13.15 -27.33 -19.74
N LYS A 101 11.90 -26.83 -19.92
CA LYS A 101 11.57 -25.40 -19.83
C LYS A 101 10.12 -25.18 -19.40
N MET A 102 9.81 -23.97 -18.95
CA MET A 102 8.44 -23.52 -18.73
C MET A 102 8.25 -22.07 -19.17
N VAL A 103 7.07 -21.75 -19.68
CA VAL A 103 6.65 -20.39 -20.04
C VAL A 103 5.69 -19.89 -18.96
N VAL A 104 6.06 -18.80 -18.34
CA VAL A 104 5.27 -18.12 -17.29
C VAL A 104 4.71 -16.84 -17.89
N SER A 105 3.39 -16.63 -17.82
CA SER A 105 2.72 -15.46 -18.38
C SER A 105 1.84 -14.76 -17.36
N TRP A 106 1.67 -13.44 -17.52
CA TRP A 106 0.84 -12.60 -16.64
C TRP A 106 0.23 -11.42 -17.41
N LYS A 107 -0.80 -10.80 -16.81
CA LYS A 107 -1.36 -9.55 -17.31
C LYS A 107 -0.52 -8.38 -16.73
N LYS A 108 -0.03 -7.50 -17.60
CA LYS A 108 0.72 -6.31 -17.17
C LYS A 108 -0.12 -5.43 -16.22
N THR A 109 0.54 -4.84 -15.24
CA THR A 109 -0.05 -3.83 -14.35
C THR A 109 0.65 -2.49 -14.56
N GLY A 110 -0.09 -1.39 -14.48
CA GLY A 110 0.49 -0.06 -14.59
C GLY A 110 1.21 0.38 -13.32
N GLY A 111 2.11 1.37 -13.47
CA GLY A 111 2.74 2.07 -12.35
C GLY A 111 3.92 1.37 -11.70
N ASN A 112 4.22 0.13 -12.05
CA ASN A 112 5.38 -0.61 -11.58
C ASN A 112 6.61 -0.34 -12.47
N GLN A 113 7.80 -0.64 -11.95
CA GLN A 113 9.07 -0.61 -12.69
C GLN A 113 9.40 -1.98 -13.28
N GLY A 114 8.87 -3.04 -12.69
CA GLY A 114 9.10 -4.39 -13.16
C GLY A 114 8.40 -5.45 -12.33
N TYR A 115 8.74 -6.70 -12.65
CA TYR A 115 8.20 -7.89 -12.03
C TYR A 115 9.31 -8.74 -11.45
N GLN A 116 9.01 -9.42 -10.35
CA GLN A 116 9.83 -10.46 -9.79
C GLN A 116 9.04 -11.77 -9.84
N VAL A 117 9.54 -12.73 -10.62
CA VAL A 117 9.01 -14.09 -10.70
C VAL A 117 9.87 -14.98 -9.83
N GLN A 118 9.25 -15.75 -8.95
CA GLN A 118 9.92 -16.82 -8.22
C GLN A 118 9.36 -18.18 -8.63
N TYR A 119 10.25 -19.17 -8.72
CA TYR A 119 9.87 -20.54 -8.95
C TYR A 119 10.69 -21.48 -8.05
N SER A 120 10.09 -22.59 -7.65
CA SER A 120 10.66 -23.59 -6.75
C SER A 120 10.00 -24.94 -6.98
N THR A 121 10.66 -26.03 -6.59
CA THR A 121 10.08 -27.37 -6.44
C THR A 121 9.30 -27.51 -5.11
N SER A 122 9.51 -26.62 -4.15
CA SER A 122 8.74 -26.54 -2.91
C SER A 122 7.48 -25.70 -3.10
N LYS A 123 6.29 -26.26 -2.81
CA LYS A 123 5.00 -25.56 -2.87
C LYS A 123 4.96 -24.35 -1.89
N ARG A 124 5.63 -24.46 -0.76
CA ARG A 124 5.70 -23.42 0.28
C ARG A 124 6.83 -22.41 0.05
N PHE A 125 7.65 -22.58 -0.99
CA PHE A 125 8.83 -21.75 -1.23
C PHE A 125 9.80 -21.73 -0.04
N SER A 126 9.99 -22.85 0.63
CA SER A 126 10.92 -23.01 1.75
C SER A 126 12.35 -23.33 1.29
N SER A 127 12.50 -23.89 0.09
CA SER A 127 13.82 -24.30 -0.46
C SER A 127 13.87 -24.14 -1.98
N ASN A 128 15.08 -24.20 -2.56
CA ASN A 128 15.34 -24.17 -4.00
C ASN A 128 14.63 -23.03 -4.75
N ILE A 129 14.55 -21.85 -4.11
CA ILE A 129 13.89 -20.67 -4.67
C ILE A 129 14.82 -20.03 -5.69
N LYS A 130 14.37 -19.96 -6.94
CA LYS A 130 15.02 -19.16 -7.98
C LYS A 130 14.19 -17.93 -8.32
N THR A 131 14.86 -16.81 -8.57
CA THR A 131 14.25 -15.51 -8.78
C THR A 131 14.69 -14.92 -10.10
N VAL A 132 13.72 -14.45 -10.90
CA VAL A 132 13.95 -13.72 -12.15
C VAL A 132 13.34 -12.32 -12.01
N ARG A 133 14.11 -11.28 -12.31
CA ARG A 133 13.61 -9.89 -12.39
C ARG A 133 13.41 -9.50 -13.85
N LEU A 134 12.33 -8.79 -14.11
CA LEU A 134 11.88 -8.45 -15.46
C LEU A 134 11.38 -7.00 -15.48
N SER A 135 11.55 -6.32 -16.60
CA SER A 135 11.05 -4.95 -16.80
C SER A 135 9.52 -4.91 -16.88
N ALA A 136 8.93 -3.73 -16.65
CA ALA A 136 7.48 -3.50 -16.67
C ALA A 136 6.81 -3.83 -18.02
N GLY A 137 7.57 -3.74 -19.12
CA GLY A 137 7.07 -4.06 -20.47
C GLY A 137 6.81 -5.54 -20.71
N LYS A 138 7.42 -6.44 -19.95
CA LYS A 138 7.29 -7.90 -20.14
C LYS A 138 5.91 -8.40 -19.66
N LYS A 139 5.35 -9.36 -20.40
CA LYS A 139 4.11 -10.08 -20.07
C LYS A 139 4.32 -11.59 -19.93
N SER A 140 5.53 -12.07 -20.20
CA SER A 140 5.93 -13.48 -20.07
C SER A 140 7.43 -13.61 -19.89
N VAL A 141 7.86 -14.78 -19.42
CA VAL A 141 9.25 -15.24 -19.39
C VAL A 141 9.32 -16.72 -19.65
N THR A 142 10.33 -17.13 -20.42
CA THR A 142 10.67 -18.56 -20.61
C THR A 142 11.84 -18.89 -19.67
N ILE A 143 11.59 -19.80 -18.73
CA ILE A 143 12.62 -20.35 -17.84
C ILE A 143 13.13 -21.62 -18.50
N LYS A 144 14.41 -21.63 -18.87
CA LYS A 144 15.09 -22.70 -19.58
C LYS A 144 16.00 -23.49 -18.64
N ASN A 145 16.51 -24.64 -19.14
CA ASN A 145 17.52 -25.47 -18.46
C ASN A 145 17.06 -25.92 -17.05
N ILE A 146 15.79 -26.28 -16.93
CA ILE A 146 15.25 -26.85 -15.70
C ILE A 146 15.03 -28.36 -15.86
N PRO A 147 15.24 -29.16 -14.81
CA PRO A 147 15.04 -30.61 -14.84
C PRO A 147 13.68 -31.02 -15.42
N ALA A 148 13.68 -32.08 -16.23
CA ALA A 148 12.48 -32.74 -16.72
C ALA A 148 11.76 -33.50 -15.59
N LYS A 149 10.49 -33.86 -15.81
CA LYS A 149 9.64 -34.67 -14.91
C LYS A 149 9.52 -34.10 -13.49
N LYS A 150 9.88 -32.80 -13.27
CA LYS A 150 9.77 -32.11 -11.97
C LYS A 150 8.58 -31.15 -11.97
N ARG A 151 7.86 -31.06 -10.85
CA ARG A 151 6.81 -30.06 -10.63
C ARG A 151 7.43 -28.78 -10.10
N TYR A 152 7.12 -27.66 -10.77
CA TYR A 152 7.51 -26.31 -10.33
C TYR A 152 6.31 -25.52 -9.90
N TYR A 153 6.44 -24.81 -8.81
CA TYR A 153 5.50 -23.82 -8.29
C TYR A 153 6.05 -22.44 -8.61
N VAL A 154 5.17 -21.54 -9.05
CA VAL A 154 5.54 -20.20 -9.53
C VAL A 154 4.66 -19.17 -8.86
N ARG A 155 5.27 -18.05 -8.45
CA ARG A 155 4.59 -16.85 -7.98
C ARG A 155 5.23 -15.59 -8.57
N ILE A 156 4.47 -14.51 -8.64
CA ILE A 156 4.92 -13.24 -9.20
C ILE A 156 4.53 -12.10 -8.27
N ARG A 157 5.33 -11.04 -8.26
CA ARG A 157 4.97 -9.75 -7.67
C ARG A 157 5.51 -8.62 -8.53
N SER A 158 4.90 -7.44 -8.47
CA SER A 158 5.44 -6.23 -9.08
C SER A 158 6.30 -5.46 -8.09
N TYR A 159 7.23 -4.64 -8.61
CA TYR A 159 8.06 -3.76 -7.79
C TYR A 159 8.23 -2.38 -8.43
N LYS A 160 8.57 -1.39 -7.60
CA LYS A 160 8.99 -0.06 -7.99
C LYS A 160 10.05 0.48 -7.02
N LYS A 161 11.13 1.02 -7.54
CA LYS A 161 12.13 1.76 -6.75
C LYS A 161 11.67 3.22 -6.60
N VAL A 162 11.67 3.74 -5.39
CA VAL A 162 11.41 5.14 -5.08
C VAL A 162 12.51 5.60 -4.12
N GLY A 163 13.35 6.52 -4.57
CA GLY A 163 14.61 6.83 -3.90
C GLY A 163 15.47 5.57 -3.77
N ASN A 164 16.01 5.30 -2.61
CA ASN A 164 16.82 4.11 -2.33
C ASN A 164 16.01 2.87 -1.92
N LYS A 165 14.68 2.98 -1.82
CA LYS A 165 13.80 1.89 -1.35
C LYS A 165 13.08 1.21 -2.50
N ILE A 166 13.06 -0.14 -2.48
CA ILE A 166 12.25 -0.95 -3.40
C ILE A 166 10.95 -1.33 -2.70
N TRP A 167 9.83 -0.96 -3.32
CA TRP A 167 8.50 -1.30 -2.89
C TRP A 167 7.97 -2.49 -3.68
N TYR A 168 7.45 -3.49 -3.00
CA TYR A 168 6.88 -4.70 -3.61
C TYR A 168 5.39 -4.80 -3.32
N THR A 169 4.64 -5.42 -4.24
CA THR A 169 3.32 -5.96 -3.91
C THR A 169 3.46 -7.26 -3.11
N GLY A 170 2.37 -7.73 -2.53
CA GLY A 170 2.28 -9.13 -2.11
C GLY A 170 2.50 -10.07 -3.30
N TRP A 171 2.87 -11.32 -3.01
CA TRP A 171 2.96 -12.37 -4.02
C TRP A 171 1.58 -12.73 -4.56
N SER A 172 1.51 -13.10 -5.84
CA SER A 172 0.31 -13.69 -6.46
C SER A 172 -0.05 -15.03 -5.83
N LYS A 173 -1.27 -15.51 -6.11
CA LYS A 173 -1.59 -16.93 -5.95
C LYS A 173 -0.58 -17.77 -6.74
N VAL A 174 -0.19 -18.92 -6.17
CA VAL A 174 0.77 -19.85 -6.78
C VAL A 174 0.09 -20.63 -7.89
N LYS A 175 0.77 -20.74 -9.03
CA LYS A 175 0.44 -21.71 -10.08
C LYS A 175 1.56 -22.74 -10.20
N SER A 176 1.26 -23.92 -10.72
CA SER A 176 2.26 -24.97 -10.93
C SER A 176 2.12 -25.68 -12.26
N ALA A 177 3.24 -26.23 -12.73
CA ALA A 177 3.26 -27.14 -13.89
C ALA A 177 4.38 -28.19 -13.70
N LYS A 178 4.18 -29.38 -14.31
CA LYS A 178 5.19 -30.45 -14.33
C LYS A 178 5.89 -30.41 -15.68
N THR A 179 7.24 -30.29 -15.68
CA THR A 179 8.06 -30.35 -16.89
C THR A 179 8.00 -31.72 -17.53
N LYS A 180 8.08 -31.72 -18.87
CA LYS A 180 8.12 -32.94 -19.68
C LYS A 180 9.53 -33.45 -19.84
#